data_a4921bc7986d952475adf8e17e4d5e8f
#
_entry.id   a4921bc7986d952475adf8e17e4d5e8f
#
_cell.length_a   1.000
_cell.length_b   1.000
_cell.length_c   1.000
_cell.angle_alpha   90.00
_cell.angle_beta   90.00
_cell.angle_gamma   90.00
#
_symmetry.space_group_name_H-M   'P 1'
#
loop_
_entity.id
_entity.type
_entity.pdbx_description
1 polymer ?
#
loop_
_entity_poly.entity_id
_entity_poly.type
_entity_poly.pdbx_seq_one_letter_code
_entity_poly.pdbx_strand_id
1 'polypeptide(L)'
;TAYFQRIASDRLPLVMEMEADRMANLRIGEDDWQAERQVVLEERAQRVDSDPGSLFAEERNATLFYNHPYGRPVIGWRAEMEGLTRADALDWYESHYAPNVAVLVVAGDVTADEVRKLAEEHYGPIPAKPGAERQARPQEPAKRAERRMEMRDPRVPQPVLTRSTVAPERNPGDQETAAALSVLAELLGGSAQTSVLGRELMLTGKAVYAGARYDGLSVDPTTFALTVVPAPGVPQDEAERMLDDAIAKFLRDGPDEAALERVRTGLRAARIYEQDSAHGRAYDYGQGLAVGLSVEDVNDWPDILARVTAEDVMAAAALVLE
;
A
#
# COMPACT_ATOMS: atom_id res chain seq x y z
N THR A 1 4.69 -8.88 -6.53
CA THR A 1 5.90 -8.44 -7.27
C THR A 1 5.47 -7.80 -8.57
N ALA A 2 6.07 -6.67 -8.93
CA ALA A 2 5.85 -5.97 -10.19
C ALA A 2 7.18 -5.76 -10.91
N TYR A 3 7.16 -5.95 -12.22
CA TYR A 3 8.26 -5.63 -13.13
C TYR A 3 7.75 -4.60 -14.13
N PHE A 4 8.51 -3.59 -14.41
CA PHE A 4 8.10 -2.54 -15.34
C PHE A 4 9.25 -2.11 -16.25
N GLN A 5 8.90 -1.78 -17.49
CA GLN A 5 9.81 -1.30 -18.51
C GLN A 5 9.23 -0.03 -19.13
N ARG A 6 10.05 1.00 -19.29
CA ARG A 6 9.70 2.20 -20.04
C ARG A 6 10.62 2.28 -21.25
N ILE A 7 10.05 2.10 -22.42
CA ILE A 7 10.78 1.94 -23.68
C ILE A 7 10.11 2.70 -24.82
N ALA A 8 10.80 2.83 -25.95
CA ALA A 8 10.18 3.28 -27.19
C ALA A 8 9.24 2.19 -27.75
N SER A 9 8.14 2.56 -28.40
CA SER A 9 7.09 1.64 -28.86
C SER A 9 7.61 0.56 -29.83
N ASP A 10 8.60 0.90 -30.68
CA ASP A 10 9.26 -0.03 -31.61
C ASP A 10 10.07 -1.14 -30.90
N ARG A 11 10.32 -1.02 -29.60
CA ARG A 11 11.02 -2.01 -28.78
C ARG A 11 10.10 -2.93 -27.99
N LEU A 12 8.79 -2.72 -28.07
CA LEU A 12 7.82 -3.55 -27.35
C LEU A 12 7.97 -5.05 -27.65
N PRO A 13 8.14 -5.51 -28.90
CA PRO A 13 8.33 -6.94 -29.18
C PRO A 13 9.53 -7.54 -28.44
N LEU A 14 10.66 -6.85 -28.46
CA LEU A 14 11.89 -7.29 -27.77
C LEU A 14 11.68 -7.41 -26.27
N VAL A 15 11.03 -6.43 -25.64
CA VAL A 15 10.81 -6.45 -24.19
C VAL A 15 9.83 -7.55 -23.78
N MET A 16 8.77 -7.77 -24.58
CA MET A 16 7.83 -8.86 -24.31
C MET A 16 8.50 -10.24 -24.46
N GLU A 17 9.38 -10.41 -25.42
CA GLU A 17 10.20 -11.61 -25.56
C GLU A 17 11.09 -11.82 -24.34
N MET A 18 11.81 -10.80 -23.91
CA MET A 18 12.73 -10.87 -22.75
C MET A 18 11.97 -11.17 -21.43
N GLU A 19 10.83 -10.52 -21.19
CA GLU A 19 10.03 -10.74 -19.99
C GLU A 19 9.36 -12.12 -19.99
N ALA A 20 8.92 -12.62 -21.16
CA ALA A 20 8.40 -13.96 -21.30
C ALA A 20 9.47 -15.02 -21.07
N ASP A 21 10.69 -14.81 -21.60
CA ASP A 21 11.84 -15.69 -21.36
C ASP A 21 12.22 -15.70 -19.88
N ARG A 22 12.30 -14.54 -19.23
CA ARG A 22 12.55 -14.46 -17.79
C ARG A 22 11.47 -15.18 -16.96
N MET A 23 10.21 -15.13 -17.37
CA MET A 23 9.13 -15.86 -16.68
C MET A 23 9.25 -17.37 -16.84
N ALA A 24 9.72 -17.86 -17.99
CA ALA A 24 9.74 -19.28 -18.32
C ALA A 24 11.09 -19.98 -18.07
N ASN A 25 12.20 -19.26 -18.26
CA ASN A 25 13.53 -19.84 -18.38
C ASN A 25 14.57 -19.21 -17.45
N LEU A 26 14.14 -18.62 -16.33
CA LEU A 26 15.07 -17.99 -15.39
C LEU A 26 16.17 -18.97 -14.96
N ARG A 27 17.41 -18.52 -15.08
CA ARG A 27 18.59 -19.27 -14.64
C ARG A 27 19.37 -18.44 -13.63
N ILE A 28 19.58 -19.01 -12.46
CA ILE A 28 20.36 -18.39 -11.40
C ILE A 28 21.49 -19.35 -11.06
N GLY A 29 22.72 -18.95 -11.31
CA GLY A 29 23.92 -19.67 -10.85
C GLY A 29 24.12 -19.52 -9.34
N GLU A 30 25.05 -20.27 -8.78
CA GLU A 30 25.37 -20.13 -7.35
C GLU A 30 26.00 -18.76 -7.04
N ASP A 31 26.90 -18.31 -7.92
CA ASP A 31 27.56 -17.01 -7.74
C ASP A 31 26.55 -15.84 -7.87
N ASP A 32 25.61 -15.93 -8.83
CA ASP A 32 24.54 -14.95 -8.99
C ASP A 32 23.67 -14.89 -7.72
N TRP A 33 23.31 -16.06 -7.19
CA TRP A 33 22.53 -16.15 -5.96
C TRP A 33 23.23 -15.49 -4.77
N GLN A 34 24.50 -15.81 -4.56
CA GLN A 34 25.26 -15.25 -3.44
C GLN A 34 25.39 -13.73 -3.54
N ALA A 35 25.64 -13.22 -4.76
CA ALA A 35 25.71 -11.79 -5.00
C ALA A 35 24.36 -11.11 -4.72
N GLU A 36 23.26 -11.65 -5.25
CA GLU A 36 21.93 -11.04 -5.10
C GLU A 36 21.41 -11.13 -3.65
N ARG A 37 21.65 -12.25 -2.96
CA ARG A 37 21.34 -12.36 -1.54
C ARG A 37 22.05 -11.28 -0.71
N GLN A 38 23.31 -10.99 -1.04
CA GLN A 38 24.04 -9.92 -0.37
C GLN A 38 23.44 -8.54 -0.68
N VAL A 39 23.01 -8.29 -1.92
CA VAL A 39 22.31 -7.05 -2.30
C VAL A 39 21.02 -6.87 -1.48
N VAL A 40 20.21 -7.92 -1.30
CA VAL A 40 18.98 -7.85 -0.51
C VAL A 40 19.27 -7.62 0.98
N LEU A 41 20.32 -8.23 1.52
CA LEU A 41 20.78 -7.96 2.91
C LEU A 41 21.23 -6.49 3.08
N GLU A 42 21.94 -5.92 2.11
CA GLU A 42 22.33 -4.51 2.12
C GLU A 42 21.10 -3.59 1.97
N GLU A 43 20.13 -3.96 1.12
CA GLU A 43 18.87 -3.24 0.99
C GLU A 43 18.13 -3.20 2.33
N ARG A 44 18.07 -4.34 3.04
CA ARG A 44 17.49 -4.37 4.38
C ARG A 44 18.28 -3.48 5.36
N ALA A 45 19.60 -3.57 5.34
CA ALA A 45 20.45 -2.74 6.20
C ALA A 45 20.19 -1.24 5.98
N GLN A 46 20.03 -0.81 4.71
CA GLN A 46 19.78 0.59 4.36
C GLN A 46 18.35 1.04 4.66
N ARG A 47 17.34 0.23 4.37
CA ARG A 47 15.93 0.63 4.47
C ARG A 47 15.31 0.38 5.83
N VAL A 48 15.83 -0.59 6.59
CA VAL A 48 15.23 -1.02 7.85
C VAL A 48 16.21 -0.88 9.01
N ASP A 49 17.34 -1.60 8.99
CA ASP A 49 18.20 -1.71 10.16
C ASP A 49 18.85 -0.36 10.54
N SER A 50 19.09 0.52 9.58
CA SER A 50 19.63 1.87 9.80
C SER A 50 18.60 2.89 10.26
N ASP A 51 17.30 2.64 10.10
CA ASP A 51 16.21 3.56 10.41
C ASP A 51 15.38 3.08 11.61
N PRO A 52 15.42 3.77 12.76
CA PRO A 52 14.64 3.40 13.95
C PRO A 52 13.13 3.35 13.70
N GLY A 53 12.60 4.22 12.81
CA GLY A 53 11.19 4.25 12.47
C GLY A 53 10.76 2.97 11.75
N SER A 54 11.58 2.49 10.83
CA SER A 54 11.35 1.23 10.10
C SER A 54 11.47 0.00 11.01
N LEU A 55 12.45 -0.03 11.93
CA LEU A 55 12.55 -1.08 12.94
C LEU A 55 11.31 -1.13 13.82
N PHE A 56 10.84 0.02 14.30
CA PHE A 56 9.63 0.10 15.09
C PHE A 56 8.39 -0.30 14.30
N ALA A 57 8.32 0.03 13.01
CA ALA A 57 7.23 -0.33 12.13
C ALA A 57 7.12 -1.85 11.92
N GLU A 58 8.24 -2.57 11.86
CA GLU A 58 8.23 -4.04 11.80
C GLU A 58 7.59 -4.65 13.05
N GLU A 59 8.01 -4.24 14.24
CA GLU A 59 7.46 -4.74 15.50
C GLU A 59 5.99 -4.36 15.68
N ARG A 60 5.63 -3.12 15.31
CA ARG A 60 4.24 -2.66 15.31
C ARG A 60 3.37 -3.52 14.40
N ASN A 61 3.80 -3.80 13.18
CA ASN A 61 3.04 -4.60 12.23
C ASN A 61 2.91 -6.06 12.72
N ALA A 62 3.97 -6.65 13.27
CA ALA A 62 3.92 -7.97 13.88
C ALA A 62 2.96 -8.03 15.10
N THR A 63 2.82 -6.92 15.83
CA THR A 63 1.86 -6.79 16.94
C THR A 63 0.44 -6.57 16.44
N LEU A 64 0.26 -5.81 15.36
CA LEU A 64 -1.04 -5.53 14.76
C LEU A 64 -1.61 -6.76 14.06
N PHE A 65 -0.80 -7.48 13.29
CA PHE A 65 -1.16 -8.68 12.54
C PHE A 65 -0.47 -9.93 13.14
N TYR A 66 -0.98 -10.45 14.25
CA TYR A 66 -0.33 -11.58 14.92
C TYR A 66 -0.67 -12.94 14.32
N ASN A 67 -1.68 -13.04 13.47
CA ASN A 67 -2.05 -14.27 12.76
C ASN A 67 -1.90 -14.13 11.24
N HIS A 68 -2.17 -12.95 10.70
CA HIS A 68 -2.12 -12.70 9.26
C HIS A 68 -0.67 -12.47 8.80
N PRO A 69 -0.26 -12.95 7.59
CA PRO A 69 1.09 -12.76 7.04
C PRO A 69 1.56 -11.30 6.90
N TYR A 70 0.67 -10.32 6.91
CA TYR A 70 1.04 -8.90 6.92
C TYR A 70 1.78 -8.44 8.18
N GLY A 71 1.80 -9.27 9.23
CA GLY A 71 2.71 -9.07 10.37
C GLY A 71 4.18 -9.31 10.06
N ARG A 72 4.51 -9.92 8.91
CA ARG A 72 5.89 -10.13 8.46
C ARG A 72 6.34 -8.97 7.59
N PRO A 73 7.60 -8.51 7.72
CA PRO A 73 8.13 -7.48 6.83
C PRO A 73 8.21 -7.99 5.39
N VAL A 74 7.89 -7.12 4.42
CA VAL A 74 7.92 -7.48 2.98
C VAL A 74 9.30 -7.94 2.55
N ILE A 75 10.37 -7.30 3.06
CA ILE A 75 11.75 -7.69 2.76
C ILE A 75 12.18 -8.97 3.49
N GLY A 76 11.39 -9.47 4.44
CA GLY A 76 11.70 -10.61 5.29
C GLY A 76 12.46 -10.25 6.57
N TRP A 77 12.41 -11.16 7.55
CA TRP A 77 13.24 -11.06 8.76
C TRP A 77 14.70 -11.33 8.42
N ARG A 78 15.61 -10.58 9.01
CA ARG A 78 17.06 -10.73 8.76
C ARG A 78 17.56 -12.17 8.94
N ALA A 79 17.16 -12.81 10.05
CA ALA A 79 17.57 -14.19 10.34
C ALA A 79 17.05 -15.20 9.30
N GLU A 80 15.85 -14.99 8.73
CA GLU A 80 15.32 -15.83 7.64
C GLU A 80 16.13 -15.61 6.35
N MET A 81 16.40 -14.35 5.99
CA MET A 81 17.17 -14.00 4.79
C MET A 81 18.60 -14.56 4.82
N GLU A 82 19.24 -14.54 5.98
CA GLU A 82 20.58 -15.12 6.17
C GLU A 82 20.58 -16.65 5.96
N GLY A 83 19.43 -17.30 6.20
CA GLY A 83 19.24 -18.74 6.03
C GLY A 83 18.77 -19.17 4.63
N LEU A 84 18.28 -18.24 3.79
CA LEU A 84 17.77 -18.58 2.46
C LEU A 84 18.86 -19.17 1.56
N THR A 85 18.47 -20.20 0.84
CA THR A 85 19.32 -20.87 -0.15
C THR A 85 18.85 -20.58 -1.57
N ARG A 86 19.74 -20.86 -2.54
CA ARG A 86 19.37 -20.81 -3.96
C ARG A 86 18.22 -21.75 -4.30
N ALA A 87 18.14 -22.92 -3.64
CA ALA A 87 17.06 -23.87 -3.85
C ALA A 87 15.71 -23.26 -3.42
N ASP A 88 15.64 -22.58 -2.27
CA ASP A 88 14.41 -21.91 -1.82
C ASP A 88 13.93 -20.86 -2.83
N ALA A 89 14.84 -20.09 -3.42
CA ALA A 89 14.51 -19.09 -4.43
C ALA A 89 13.99 -19.72 -5.73
N LEU A 90 14.59 -20.81 -6.18
CA LEU A 90 14.13 -21.53 -7.37
C LEU A 90 12.81 -22.24 -7.14
N ASP A 91 12.61 -22.87 -5.99
CA ASP A 91 11.34 -23.52 -5.62
C ASP A 91 10.21 -22.49 -5.57
N TRP A 92 10.48 -21.28 -5.04
CA TRP A 92 9.53 -20.19 -5.07
C TRP A 92 9.20 -19.74 -6.48
N TYR A 93 10.22 -19.53 -7.33
CA TYR A 93 10.03 -19.16 -8.73
C TYR A 93 9.22 -20.22 -9.48
N GLU A 94 9.58 -21.49 -9.35
CA GLU A 94 8.87 -22.58 -10.02
C GLU A 94 7.40 -22.68 -9.58
N SER A 95 7.11 -22.38 -8.32
CA SER A 95 5.76 -22.48 -7.77
C SER A 95 4.86 -21.29 -8.10
N HIS A 96 5.41 -20.08 -8.29
CA HIS A 96 4.63 -18.85 -8.32
C HIS A 96 4.72 -18.07 -9.63
N TYR A 97 5.72 -18.32 -10.48
CA TYR A 97 5.86 -17.60 -11.74
C TYR A 97 5.22 -18.38 -12.90
N ALA A 98 4.04 -17.94 -13.30
CA ALA A 98 3.29 -18.58 -14.39
C ALA A 98 2.35 -17.57 -15.08
N PRO A 99 2.06 -17.72 -16.39
CA PRO A 99 1.20 -16.78 -17.11
C PRO A 99 -0.24 -16.77 -16.60
N ASN A 100 -0.75 -17.88 -16.06
CA ASN A 100 -2.13 -17.96 -15.53
C ASN A 100 -2.34 -17.18 -14.22
N VAL A 101 -1.28 -16.68 -13.58
CA VAL A 101 -1.35 -15.84 -12.37
C VAL A 101 -0.65 -14.48 -12.55
N ALA A 102 -0.25 -14.17 -13.79
CA ALA A 102 0.38 -12.92 -14.15
C ALA A 102 -0.61 -11.95 -14.81
N VAL A 103 -0.39 -10.67 -14.59
CA VAL A 103 -1.11 -9.58 -15.24
C VAL A 103 -0.11 -8.81 -16.09
N LEU A 104 -0.36 -8.74 -17.41
CA LEU A 104 0.39 -7.90 -18.33
C LEU A 104 -0.41 -6.63 -18.62
N VAL A 105 0.18 -5.49 -18.35
CA VAL A 105 -0.40 -4.18 -18.66
C VAL A 105 0.55 -3.41 -19.58
N VAL A 106 0.04 -2.95 -20.70
CA VAL A 106 0.80 -2.13 -21.65
C VAL A 106 0.04 -0.83 -21.88
N ALA A 107 0.71 0.30 -21.69
CA ALA A 107 0.16 1.63 -21.91
C ALA A 107 1.14 2.49 -22.72
N GLY A 108 0.65 3.11 -23.78
CA GLY A 108 1.48 3.98 -24.64
C GLY A 108 0.96 4.01 -26.08
N ASP A 109 1.86 4.30 -27.00
CA ASP A 109 1.59 4.39 -28.44
C ASP A 109 1.61 2.99 -29.06
N VAL A 110 0.55 2.22 -28.81
CA VAL A 110 0.33 0.85 -29.27
C VAL A 110 -1.16 0.57 -29.41
N THR A 111 -1.55 -0.38 -30.24
CA THR A 111 -2.93 -0.85 -30.34
C THR A 111 -3.15 -2.13 -29.52
N ALA A 112 -4.38 -2.34 -29.06
CA ALA A 112 -4.74 -3.56 -28.33
C ALA A 112 -4.48 -4.84 -29.14
N ASP A 113 -4.70 -4.80 -30.47
CA ASP A 113 -4.48 -5.95 -31.35
C ASP A 113 -2.98 -6.29 -31.52
N GLU A 114 -2.11 -5.28 -31.57
CA GLU A 114 -0.66 -5.48 -31.58
C GLU A 114 -0.18 -6.11 -30.28
N VAL A 115 -0.63 -5.58 -29.14
CA VAL A 115 -0.30 -6.14 -27.82
C VAL A 115 -0.79 -7.58 -27.69
N ARG A 116 -2.04 -7.86 -28.12
CA ARG A 116 -2.60 -9.21 -28.08
C ARG A 116 -1.76 -10.18 -28.90
N LYS A 117 -1.43 -9.81 -30.14
CA LYS A 117 -0.60 -10.66 -31.01
C LYS A 117 0.75 -10.98 -30.37
N LEU A 118 1.44 -9.99 -29.83
CA LEU A 118 2.73 -10.18 -29.16
C LEU A 118 2.59 -11.02 -27.88
N ALA A 119 1.51 -10.82 -27.13
CA ALA A 119 1.25 -11.61 -25.93
C ALA A 119 0.98 -13.09 -26.28
N GLU A 120 0.19 -13.35 -27.31
CA GLU A 120 -0.05 -14.71 -27.81
C GLU A 120 1.23 -15.37 -28.34
N GLU A 121 2.10 -14.60 -29.00
CA GLU A 121 3.37 -15.08 -29.55
C GLU A 121 4.37 -15.44 -28.44
N HIS A 122 4.57 -14.57 -27.46
CA HIS A 122 5.65 -14.73 -26.47
C HIS A 122 5.20 -15.45 -25.18
N TYR A 123 4.00 -15.15 -24.67
CA TYR A 123 3.49 -15.76 -23.44
C TYR A 123 2.56 -16.95 -23.70
N GLY A 124 1.88 -17.00 -24.84
CA GLY A 124 0.97 -18.09 -25.20
C GLY A 124 1.59 -19.49 -25.16
N PRO A 125 2.86 -19.69 -25.58
CA PRO A 125 3.52 -20.99 -25.50
C PRO A 125 3.89 -21.44 -24.08
N ILE A 126 3.92 -20.52 -23.10
CA ILE A 126 4.32 -20.85 -21.73
C ILE A 126 3.16 -21.60 -21.04
N PRO A 127 3.39 -22.82 -20.53
CA PRO A 127 2.33 -23.59 -19.93
C PRO A 127 1.82 -22.96 -18.63
N ALA A 128 0.52 -23.05 -18.42
CA ALA A 128 -0.09 -22.73 -17.13
C ALA A 128 0.42 -23.68 -16.05
N LYS A 129 0.58 -23.18 -14.83
CA LYS A 129 0.97 -23.97 -13.66
C LYS A 129 -0.22 -24.07 -12.71
N PRO A 130 -0.97 -25.19 -12.70
CA PRO A 130 -2.02 -25.44 -11.73
C PRO A 130 -1.44 -25.40 -10.30
N GLY A 131 -2.11 -24.69 -9.40
CA GLY A 131 -1.65 -24.51 -8.01
C GLY A 131 -0.77 -23.28 -7.78
N ALA A 132 -0.42 -22.52 -8.82
CA ALA A 132 0.25 -21.21 -8.69
C ALA A 132 -0.71 -20.11 -8.22
N GLU A 133 -2.01 -20.38 -8.24
CA GLU A 133 -3.04 -19.45 -7.81
C GLU A 133 -2.85 -19.09 -6.32
N ARG A 134 -3.21 -17.85 -5.99
CA ARG A 134 -3.08 -17.36 -4.63
C ARG A 134 -3.88 -18.25 -3.65
N GLN A 135 -3.21 -18.75 -2.65
CA GLN A 135 -3.84 -19.51 -1.58
C GLN A 135 -4.55 -18.57 -0.58
N ALA A 136 -5.67 -19.04 -0.01
CA ALA A 136 -6.33 -18.35 1.09
C ALA A 136 -5.37 -18.20 2.28
N ARG A 137 -5.33 -17.01 2.85
CA ARG A 137 -4.48 -16.69 4.00
C ARG A 137 -5.25 -16.82 5.31
N PRO A 138 -4.56 -17.11 6.42
CA PRO A 138 -5.17 -17.02 7.73
C PRO A 138 -5.72 -15.61 7.96
N GLN A 139 -6.96 -15.52 8.39
CA GLN A 139 -7.57 -14.23 8.69
C GLN A 139 -7.05 -13.67 10.01
N GLU A 140 -6.90 -12.35 10.08
CA GLU A 140 -6.57 -11.70 11.34
C GLU A 140 -7.82 -11.67 12.25
N PRO A 141 -7.75 -12.19 13.48
CA PRO A 141 -8.89 -12.15 14.38
C PRO A 141 -9.17 -10.73 14.86
N ALA A 142 -10.44 -10.45 15.17
CA ALA A 142 -10.88 -9.15 15.69
C ALA A 142 -10.07 -8.75 16.93
N LYS A 143 -9.59 -7.52 16.95
CA LYS A 143 -8.90 -6.96 18.11
C LYS A 143 -9.89 -6.69 19.25
N ARG A 144 -9.52 -7.10 20.46
CA ARG A 144 -10.38 -6.94 21.67
C ARG A 144 -9.72 -6.10 22.74
N ALA A 145 -8.48 -5.68 22.51
CA ALA A 145 -7.72 -4.90 23.47
C ALA A 145 -6.76 -3.97 22.75
N GLU A 146 -6.59 -2.78 23.30
CA GLU A 146 -5.52 -1.87 22.94
C GLU A 146 -4.16 -2.51 23.22
N ARG A 147 -3.19 -2.24 22.34
CA ARG A 147 -1.79 -2.64 22.50
C ARG A 147 -0.93 -1.40 22.37
N ARG A 148 -0.18 -1.12 23.41
CA ARG A 148 0.74 0.01 23.43
C ARG A 148 2.17 -0.49 23.36
N MET A 149 2.95 0.10 22.47
CA MET A 149 4.37 -0.17 22.29
C MET A 149 5.15 1.13 22.40
N GLU A 150 6.33 1.05 22.96
CA GLU A 150 7.26 2.18 23.05
C GLU A 150 8.66 1.67 22.70
N MET A 151 9.35 2.37 21.79
CA MET A 151 10.76 2.16 21.49
C MET A 151 11.52 3.47 21.70
N ARG A 152 12.68 3.39 22.33
CA ARG A 152 13.58 4.52 22.52
C ARG A 152 14.87 4.27 21.77
N ASP A 153 15.22 5.20 20.88
CA ASP A 153 16.48 5.14 20.13
C ASP A 153 17.10 6.54 20.10
N PRO A 154 18.41 6.68 20.45
CA PRO A 154 19.07 7.98 20.48
C PRO A 154 19.16 8.69 19.12
N ARG A 155 18.94 7.99 18.04
CA ARG A 155 18.86 8.55 16.68
C ARG A 155 17.54 9.28 16.40
N VAL A 156 16.51 9.09 17.24
CA VAL A 156 15.20 9.73 17.09
C VAL A 156 15.18 11.04 17.87
N PRO A 157 15.27 12.21 17.23
CA PRO A 157 15.38 13.48 17.91
C PRO A 157 14.06 13.99 18.50
N GLN A 158 12.93 13.47 17.98
CA GLN A 158 11.58 13.88 18.40
C GLN A 158 10.68 12.66 18.52
N PRO A 159 9.78 12.62 19.52
CA PRO A 159 8.81 11.54 19.64
C PRO A 159 7.88 11.51 18.42
N VAL A 160 7.50 10.31 18.03
CA VAL A 160 6.47 10.06 17.00
C VAL A 160 5.41 9.18 17.63
N LEU A 161 4.18 9.64 17.64
CA LEU A 161 3.01 8.86 18.04
C LEU A 161 2.31 8.33 16.78
N THR A 162 2.10 7.02 16.72
CA THR A 162 1.29 6.41 15.66
C THR A 162 0.22 5.52 16.28
N ARG A 163 -1.04 5.74 15.93
CA ARG A 163 -2.17 4.86 16.24
C ARG A 163 -2.59 4.14 14.98
N SER A 164 -2.68 2.82 15.02
CA SER A 164 -3.02 1.99 13.85
C SER A 164 -4.16 1.04 14.19
N THR A 165 -5.14 0.96 13.29
CA THR A 165 -6.29 0.07 13.36
C THR A 165 -6.35 -0.77 12.09
N VAL A 166 -6.69 -2.06 12.19
CA VAL A 166 -6.96 -2.89 11.00
C VAL A 166 -8.22 -2.36 10.34
N ALA A 167 -8.15 -2.17 9.03
CA ALA A 167 -9.23 -1.61 8.24
C ALA A 167 -9.53 -2.49 7.03
N PRO A 168 -10.78 -2.53 6.53
CA PRO A 168 -11.12 -3.25 5.32
C PRO A 168 -10.28 -2.77 4.13
N GLU A 169 -9.97 -3.69 3.25
CA GLU A 169 -9.39 -3.43 1.93
C GLU A 169 -10.48 -3.05 0.92
N ARG A 170 -10.06 -2.70 -0.28
CA ARG A 170 -10.92 -2.41 -1.40
C ARG A 170 -11.27 -3.73 -2.12
N ASN A 171 -12.54 -4.12 -2.03
CA ASN A 171 -13.03 -5.39 -2.55
C ASN A 171 -13.67 -5.25 -3.93
N PRO A 172 -13.55 -6.27 -4.82
CA PRO A 172 -14.22 -6.28 -6.11
C PRO A 172 -15.75 -6.13 -5.97
N GLY A 173 -16.32 -5.15 -6.66
CA GLY A 173 -17.77 -4.88 -6.66
C GLY A 173 -18.33 -4.30 -5.36
N ASP A 174 -17.51 -4.11 -4.30
CA ASP A 174 -17.89 -3.53 -3.01
C ASP A 174 -16.75 -2.60 -2.54
N GLN A 175 -16.73 -1.38 -3.06
CA GLN A 175 -15.64 -0.43 -2.86
C GLN A 175 -16.04 0.77 -2.00
N GLU A 176 -17.29 0.90 -1.60
CA GLU A 176 -17.85 2.06 -0.93
C GLU A 176 -17.20 2.32 0.43
N THR A 177 -17.00 1.26 1.22
CA THR A 177 -16.32 1.38 2.53
C THR A 177 -14.89 1.85 2.38
N ALA A 178 -14.15 1.31 1.41
CA ALA A 178 -12.78 1.73 1.14
C ALA A 178 -12.72 3.19 0.61
N ALA A 179 -13.70 3.61 -0.18
CA ALA A 179 -13.81 4.99 -0.63
C ALA A 179 -14.08 5.95 0.54
N ALA A 180 -14.98 5.58 1.44
CA ALA A 180 -15.27 6.35 2.64
C ALA A 180 -14.04 6.46 3.56
N LEU A 181 -13.28 5.39 3.76
CA LEU A 181 -12.01 5.39 4.51
C LEU A 181 -10.93 6.26 3.84
N SER A 182 -10.86 6.26 2.50
CA SER A 182 -9.94 7.12 1.76
C SER A 182 -10.28 8.60 1.95
N VAL A 183 -11.57 8.94 1.82
CA VAL A 183 -12.05 10.31 2.06
C VAL A 183 -11.88 10.73 3.53
N LEU A 184 -12.13 9.83 4.48
CA LEU A 184 -11.88 10.06 5.90
C LEU A 184 -10.40 10.38 6.17
N ALA A 185 -9.47 9.62 5.59
CA ALA A 185 -8.04 9.86 5.75
C ALA A 185 -7.65 11.26 5.23
N GLU A 186 -8.17 11.67 4.07
CA GLU A 186 -7.93 13.00 3.51
C GLU A 186 -8.55 14.12 4.37
N LEU A 187 -9.76 13.93 4.88
CA LEU A 187 -10.41 14.89 5.78
C LEU A 187 -9.66 15.06 7.09
N LEU A 188 -9.17 13.97 7.65
CA LEU A 188 -8.42 14.00 8.92
C LEU A 188 -6.99 14.52 8.74
N GLY A 189 -6.27 14.08 7.71
CA GLY A 189 -4.83 14.29 7.65
C GLY A 189 -4.21 14.59 6.28
N GLY A 190 -4.99 14.78 5.22
CA GLY A 190 -4.47 14.95 3.86
C GLY A 190 -3.75 16.28 3.61
N SER A 191 -4.15 17.36 4.27
CA SER A 191 -3.56 18.70 4.08
C SER A 191 -3.30 19.39 5.42
N ALA A 192 -2.10 19.94 5.58
CA ALA A 192 -1.73 20.70 6.77
C ALA A 192 -2.64 21.93 7.02
N GLN A 193 -3.18 22.52 5.95
CA GLN A 193 -3.98 23.75 6.04
C GLN A 193 -5.47 23.51 6.22
N THR A 194 -5.99 22.41 5.68
CA THR A 194 -7.45 22.20 5.56
C THR A 194 -7.97 20.97 6.27
N SER A 195 -7.14 19.99 6.55
CA SER A 195 -7.54 18.80 7.29
C SER A 195 -7.79 19.09 8.78
N VAL A 196 -8.50 18.19 9.44
CA VAL A 196 -8.82 18.31 10.87
C VAL A 196 -7.54 18.39 11.71
N LEU A 197 -6.64 17.40 11.57
CA LEU A 197 -5.40 17.36 12.33
C LEU A 197 -4.45 18.48 11.95
N GLY A 198 -4.43 18.89 10.68
CA GLY A 198 -3.67 20.04 10.23
C GLY A 198 -4.08 21.33 10.96
N ARG A 199 -5.38 21.62 11.00
CA ARG A 199 -5.91 22.82 11.68
C ARG A 199 -5.75 22.79 13.18
N GLU A 200 -6.08 21.66 13.81
CA GLU A 200 -6.10 21.55 15.28
C GLU A 200 -4.71 21.42 15.89
N LEU A 201 -3.75 20.82 15.18
CA LEU A 201 -2.43 20.52 15.72
C LEU A 201 -1.29 21.27 15.03
N MET A 202 -1.26 21.32 13.69
CA MET A 202 -0.14 21.93 12.97
C MET A 202 -0.25 23.45 12.91
N LEU A 203 -1.39 24.02 12.51
CA LEU A 203 -1.56 25.48 12.42
C LEU A 203 -1.56 26.14 13.81
N THR A 204 -1.84 25.40 14.86
CA THR A 204 -1.77 25.89 16.24
C THR A 204 -0.37 25.78 16.85
N GLY A 205 0.62 25.25 16.10
CA GLY A 205 1.99 25.08 16.57
C GLY A 205 2.20 23.96 17.61
N LYS A 206 1.20 23.10 17.80
CA LYS A 206 1.27 21.97 18.76
C LYS A 206 1.99 20.75 18.21
N ALA A 207 1.97 20.57 16.89
CA ALA A 207 2.67 19.50 16.20
C ALA A 207 3.42 20.05 14.97
N VAL A 208 4.57 19.45 14.67
CA VAL A 208 5.31 19.73 13.42
C VAL A 208 4.75 18.89 12.28
N TYR A 209 4.12 17.76 12.59
CA TYR A 209 3.39 16.92 11.65
C TYR A 209 2.20 16.26 12.34
N ALA A 210 1.07 16.21 11.66
CA ALA A 210 -0.08 15.42 12.04
C ALA A 210 -0.82 14.97 10.76
N GLY A 211 -1.13 13.69 10.65
CA GLY A 211 -1.73 13.14 9.44
C GLY A 211 -2.50 11.85 9.69
N ALA A 212 -3.29 11.47 8.69
CA ALA A 212 -3.99 10.20 8.62
C ALA A 212 -3.64 9.50 7.31
N ARG A 213 -3.60 8.18 7.32
CA ARG A 213 -3.30 7.38 6.13
C ARG A 213 -4.16 6.14 6.10
N TYR A 214 -4.66 5.85 4.91
CA TYR A 214 -5.31 4.61 4.54
C TYR A 214 -4.87 4.23 3.12
N ASP A 215 -4.62 2.96 2.89
CA ASP A 215 -4.34 2.42 1.56
C ASP A 215 -5.17 1.14 1.40
N GLY A 216 -6.23 1.23 0.61
CA GLY A 216 -7.17 0.13 0.36
C GLY A 216 -6.70 -0.85 -0.70
N LEU A 217 -5.66 -0.55 -1.49
CA LEU A 217 -5.13 -1.48 -2.51
C LEU A 217 -4.33 -2.60 -1.86
N SER A 218 -5.05 -3.54 -1.28
CA SER A 218 -4.52 -4.68 -0.56
C SER A 218 -5.32 -5.93 -0.89
N VAL A 219 -4.73 -7.10 -0.75
CA VAL A 219 -5.39 -8.39 -0.98
C VAL A 219 -6.30 -8.77 0.18
N ASP A 220 -5.89 -8.39 1.38
CA ASP A 220 -6.54 -8.69 2.66
C ASP A 220 -6.59 -7.41 3.50
N PRO A 221 -7.28 -7.41 4.66
CA PRO A 221 -7.42 -6.22 5.49
C PRO A 221 -6.11 -5.46 5.72
N THR A 222 -6.18 -4.17 5.53
CA THR A 222 -5.07 -3.21 5.61
C THR A 222 -5.09 -2.44 6.93
N THR A 223 -4.54 -1.23 6.95
CA THR A 223 -4.48 -0.39 8.14
C THR A 223 -4.99 1.02 7.87
N PHE A 224 -5.70 1.57 8.85
CA PHE A 224 -5.91 3.01 9.00
C PHE A 224 -4.96 3.51 10.10
N ALA A 225 -4.17 4.55 9.81
CA ALA A 225 -3.17 5.05 10.76
C ALA A 225 -3.28 6.56 10.94
N LEU A 226 -3.16 6.99 12.20
CA LEU A 226 -3.00 8.39 12.59
C LEU A 226 -1.59 8.58 13.12
N THR A 227 -0.90 9.63 12.68
CA THR A 227 0.47 9.93 13.11
C THR A 227 0.56 11.38 13.58
N VAL A 228 1.22 11.60 14.73
CA VAL A 228 1.52 12.93 15.27
C VAL A 228 2.99 12.99 15.65
N VAL A 229 3.68 14.04 15.18
CA VAL A 229 5.00 14.44 15.65
C VAL A 229 4.81 15.75 16.42
N PRO A 230 4.86 15.74 17.76
CA PRO A 230 4.64 16.93 18.57
C PRO A 230 5.71 18.00 18.31
N ALA A 231 5.37 19.26 18.56
CA ALA A 231 6.33 20.35 18.49
C ALA A 231 7.38 20.21 19.62
N PRO A 232 8.60 20.76 19.42
CA PRO A 232 9.62 20.74 20.45
C PRO A 232 9.11 21.27 21.78
N GLY A 233 9.31 20.48 22.86
CA GLY A 233 8.86 20.82 24.21
C GLY A 233 7.44 20.36 24.56
N VAL A 234 6.68 19.82 23.60
CA VAL A 234 5.37 19.19 23.87
C VAL A 234 5.60 17.72 24.27
N PRO A 235 5.17 17.32 25.49
CA PRO A 235 5.27 15.93 25.92
C PRO A 235 4.43 14.97 25.07
N GLN A 236 4.84 13.71 25.00
CA GLN A 236 4.13 12.71 24.19
C GLN A 236 2.71 12.43 24.68
N ASP A 237 2.48 12.41 25.99
CA ASP A 237 1.16 12.25 26.58
C ASP A 237 0.22 13.43 26.30
N GLU A 238 0.77 14.63 26.15
CA GLU A 238 0.04 15.80 25.72
C GLU A 238 -0.34 15.71 24.25
N ALA A 239 0.60 15.27 23.40
CA ALA A 239 0.34 15.03 21.99
C ALA A 239 -0.76 13.98 21.76
N GLU A 240 -0.79 12.92 22.58
CA GLU A 240 -1.84 11.90 22.55
C GLU A 240 -3.19 12.48 22.92
N ARG A 241 -3.29 13.25 24.01
CA ARG A 241 -4.52 13.93 24.42
C ARG A 241 -5.03 14.89 23.33
N MET A 242 -4.14 15.65 22.71
CA MET A 242 -4.51 16.56 21.62
C MET A 242 -5.08 15.81 20.41
N LEU A 243 -4.51 14.65 20.07
CA LEU A 243 -5.03 13.78 19.04
C LEU A 243 -6.44 13.27 19.43
N ASP A 244 -6.61 12.78 20.65
CA ASP A 244 -7.90 12.30 21.15
C ASP A 244 -8.97 13.38 21.13
N ASP A 245 -8.64 14.60 21.58
CA ASP A 245 -9.53 15.75 21.55
C ASP A 245 -9.97 16.12 20.12
N ALA A 246 -9.02 16.10 19.16
CA ALA A 246 -9.30 16.40 17.76
C ALA A 246 -10.21 15.33 17.13
N ILE A 247 -9.96 14.05 17.41
CA ILE A 247 -10.79 12.93 16.94
C ILE A 247 -12.17 12.97 17.60
N ALA A 248 -12.26 13.16 18.93
CA ALA A 248 -13.55 13.27 19.64
C ALA A 248 -14.40 14.45 19.11
N LYS A 249 -13.74 15.57 18.78
CA LYS A 249 -14.41 16.71 18.15
C LYS A 249 -14.96 16.34 16.77
N PHE A 250 -14.15 15.68 15.94
CA PHE A 250 -14.57 15.24 14.61
C PHE A 250 -15.73 14.24 14.67
N LEU A 251 -15.68 13.25 15.58
CA LEU A 251 -16.74 12.27 15.77
C LEU A 251 -18.06 12.88 16.22
N ARG A 252 -18.00 13.96 17.04
CA ARG A 252 -19.19 14.67 17.50
C ARG A 252 -19.79 15.59 16.45
N ASP A 253 -18.93 16.35 15.74
CA ASP A 253 -19.35 17.46 14.86
C ASP A 253 -19.58 16.97 13.41
N GLY A 254 -18.99 15.84 13.03
CA GLY A 254 -18.99 15.33 11.66
C GLY A 254 -18.10 16.13 10.69
N PRO A 255 -18.00 15.70 9.43
CA PRO A 255 -17.30 16.45 8.40
C PRO A 255 -18.11 17.69 7.98
N ASP A 256 -17.41 18.82 7.83
CA ASP A 256 -17.93 20.00 7.17
C ASP A 256 -18.14 19.72 5.66
N GLU A 257 -19.33 20.02 5.12
CA GLU A 257 -19.66 19.78 3.71
C GLU A 257 -18.70 20.47 2.75
N ALA A 258 -18.24 21.68 3.08
CA ALA A 258 -17.26 22.38 2.27
C ALA A 258 -15.88 21.70 2.30
N ALA A 259 -15.51 21.05 3.42
CA ALA A 259 -14.30 20.23 3.49
C ALA A 259 -14.44 18.95 2.67
N LEU A 260 -15.59 18.30 2.73
CA LEU A 260 -15.89 17.11 1.95
C LEU A 260 -15.82 17.40 0.43
N GLU A 261 -16.42 18.49 -0.02
CA GLU A 261 -16.39 18.88 -1.44
C GLU A 261 -14.98 19.27 -1.90
N ARG A 262 -14.17 19.87 -1.04
CA ARG A 262 -12.73 20.11 -1.37
C ARG A 262 -11.97 18.81 -1.57
N VAL A 263 -12.18 17.80 -0.71
CA VAL A 263 -11.55 16.49 -0.83
C VAL A 263 -11.98 15.81 -2.14
N ARG A 264 -13.29 15.77 -2.44
CA ARG A 264 -13.82 15.20 -3.69
C ARG A 264 -13.18 15.88 -4.93
N THR A 265 -13.11 17.23 -4.91
CA THR A 265 -12.49 18.01 -5.99
C THR A 265 -11.00 17.69 -6.12
N GLY A 266 -10.28 17.58 -5.00
CA GLY A 266 -8.86 17.23 -4.99
C GLY A 266 -8.60 15.84 -5.57
N LEU A 267 -9.39 14.84 -5.18
CA LEU A 267 -9.28 13.46 -5.68
C LEU A 267 -9.57 13.39 -7.19
N ARG A 268 -10.58 14.12 -7.68
CA ARG A 268 -10.84 14.23 -9.12
C ARG A 268 -9.69 14.86 -9.88
N ALA A 269 -9.12 15.95 -9.37
CA ALA A 269 -7.99 16.61 -9.99
C ALA A 269 -6.76 15.70 -10.04
N ALA A 270 -6.44 14.99 -8.96
CA ALA A 270 -5.37 14.02 -8.91
C ALA A 270 -5.53 12.96 -10.01
N ARG A 271 -6.76 12.43 -10.18
CA ARG A 271 -7.05 11.43 -11.21
C ARG A 271 -6.82 11.93 -12.63
N ILE A 272 -7.17 13.18 -12.93
CA ILE A 272 -6.93 13.78 -14.25
C ILE A 272 -5.42 13.83 -14.55
N TYR A 273 -4.61 14.25 -13.57
CA TYR A 273 -3.15 14.29 -13.74
C TYR A 273 -2.52 12.89 -13.89
N GLU A 274 -3.05 11.89 -13.18
CA GLU A 274 -2.58 10.49 -13.31
C GLU A 274 -2.82 9.94 -14.72
N GLN A 275 -3.94 10.31 -15.36
CA GLN A 275 -4.28 9.87 -16.72
C GLN A 275 -3.30 10.36 -17.81
N ASP A 276 -2.57 11.44 -17.56
CA ASP A 276 -1.55 11.97 -18.48
C ASP A 276 -0.28 11.10 -18.50
N SER A 277 -0.12 10.20 -17.53
CA SER A 277 1.04 9.33 -17.41
C SER A 277 0.73 7.92 -17.89
N ALA A 278 1.34 7.47 -18.99
CA ALA A 278 1.24 6.08 -19.44
C ALA A 278 1.72 5.09 -18.35
N HIS A 279 2.81 5.43 -17.64
CA HIS A 279 3.30 4.64 -16.52
C HIS A 279 2.28 4.60 -15.36
N GLY A 280 1.72 5.76 -14.98
CA GLY A 280 0.69 5.84 -13.93
C GLY A 280 -0.50 4.95 -14.25
N ARG A 281 -1.03 5.04 -15.49
CA ARG A 281 -2.15 4.18 -15.92
C ARG A 281 -1.79 2.68 -15.86
N ALA A 282 -0.62 2.30 -16.38
CA ALA A 282 -0.20 0.90 -16.33
C ALA A 282 -0.08 0.38 -14.89
N TYR A 283 0.43 1.23 -14.00
CA TYR A 283 0.60 0.91 -12.58
C TYR A 283 -0.74 0.76 -11.86
N ASP A 284 -1.70 1.66 -12.08
CA ASP A 284 -3.05 1.60 -11.49
C ASP A 284 -3.77 0.31 -11.83
N TYR A 285 -3.83 -0.02 -13.14
CA TYR A 285 -4.45 -1.28 -13.57
C TYR A 285 -3.67 -2.48 -13.06
N GLY A 286 -2.34 -2.45 -13.14
CA GLY A 286 -1.49 -3.55 -12.69
C GLY A 286 -1.66 -3.84 -11.20
N GLN A 287 -1.68 -2.82 -10.37
CA GLN A 287 -1.91 -2.98 -8.93
C GLN A 287 -3.34 -3.42 -8.62
N GLY A 288 -4.35 -2.76 -9.22
CA GLY A 288 -5.75 -3.13 -9.01
C GLY A 288 -6.02 -4.58 -9.35
N LEU A 289 -5.62 -5.01 -10.55
CA LEU A 289 -5.80 -6.39 -11.01
C LEU A 289 -4.98 -7.40 -10.18
N ALA A 290 -3.78 -7.01 -9.74
CA ALA A 290 -2.94 -7.89 -8.90
C ALA A 290 -3.52 -8.13 -7.51
N VAL A 291 -4.33 -7.23 -6.96
CA VAL A 291 -5.05 -7.45 -5.70
C VAL A 291 -6.41 -8.10 -5.87
N GLY A 292 -6.87 -8.31 -7.10
CA GLY A 292 -8.10 -9.03 -7.42
C GLY A 292 -9.26 -8.15 -7.90
N LEU A 293 -9.04 -6.84 -8.06
CA LEU A 293 -10.02 -5.96 -8.67
C LEU A 293 -10.17 -6.26 -10.17
N SER A 294 -11.33 -5.95 -10.74
CA SER A 294 -11.56 -5.96 -12.18
C SER A 294 -11.12 -4.63 -12.82
N VAL A 295 -11.05 -4.61 -14.14
CA VAL A 295 -10.86 -3.37 -14.91
C VAL A 295 -11.98 -2.37 -14.64
N GLU A 296 -13.20 -2.86 -14.47
CA GLU A 296 -14.38 -2.04 -14.16
C GLU A 296 -14.25 -1.42 -12.77
N ASP A 297 -13.84 -2.19 -11.75
CA ASP A 297 -13.57 -1.65 -10.41
C ASP A 297 -12.53 -0.52 -10.41
N VAL A 298 -11.46 -0.66 -11.22
CA VAL A 298 -10.45 0.39 -11.36
C VAL A 298 -11.01 1.64 -12.03
N ASN A 299 -11.86 1.47 -13.05
CA ASN A 299 -12.48 2.56 -13.80
C ASN A 299 -13.51 3.31 -12.96
N ASP A 300 -14.32 2.61 -12.16
CA ASP A 300 -15.43 3.17 -11.39
C ASP A 300 -14.96 3.88 -10.11
N TRP A 301 -13.74 3.61 -9.67
CA TRP A 301 -13.20 4.15 -8.42
C TRP A 301 -13.33 5.68 -8.27
N PRO A 302 -12.99 6.52 -9.26
CA PRO A 302 -13.14 7.97 -9.14
C PRO A 302 -14.59 8.40 -8.92
N ASP A 303 -15.54 7.70 -9.53
CA ASP A 303 -16.97 8.01 -9.39
C ASP A 303 -17.51 7.55 -8.04
N ILE A 304 -17.00 6.43 -7.49
CA ILE A 304 -17.33 5.97 -6.15
C ILE A 304 -16.82 6.98 -5.13
N LEU A 305 -15.56 7.42 -5.22
CA LEU A 305 -15.01 8.47 -4.36
C LEU A 305 -15.82 9.78 -4.41
N ALA A 306 -16.30 10.15 -5.59
CA ALA A 306 -17.07 11.37 -5.78
C ALA A 306 -18.47 11.34 -5.14
N ARG A 307 -19.00 10.14 -4.90
CA ARG A 307 -20.34 9.94 -4.29
C ARG A 307 -20.32 9.77 -2.76
N VAL A 308 -19.13 9.64 -2.15
CA VAL A 308 -18.99 9.47 -0.70
C VAL A 308 -19.70 10.63 0.04
N THR A 309 -20.61 10.30 0.92
CA THR A 309 -21.39 11.25 1.71
C THR A 309 -20.78 11.48 3.10
N ALA A 310 -21.27 12.46 3.82
CA ALA A 310 -20.91 12.68 5.22
C ALA A 310 -21.31 11.47 6.11
N GLU A 311 -22.42 10.82 5.80
CA GLU A 311 -22.86 9.62 6.51
C GLU A 311 -21.90 8.45 6.30
N ASP A 312 -21.45 8.23 5.07
CA ASP A 312 -20.45 7.19 4.75
C ASP A 312 -19.13 7.44 5.48
N VAL A 313 -18.68 8.71 5.53
CA VAL A 313 -17.47 9.10 6.27
C VAL A 313 -17.62 8.81 7.76
N MET A 314 -18.79 9.09 8.37
CA MET A 314 -19.02 8.81 9.77
C MET A 314 -19.14 7.32 10.07
N ALA A 315 -19.75 6.55 9.17
CA ALA A 315 -19.75 5.09 9.26
C ALA A 315 -18.32 4.51 9.17
N ALA A 316 -17.50 5.01 8.26
CA ALA A 316 -16.09 4.64 8.16
C ALA A 316 -15.30 5.05 9.41
N ALA A 317 -15.56 6.22 9.98
CA ALA A 317 -14.94 6.69 11.21
C ALA A 317 -15.23 5.77 12.40
N ALA A 318 -16.48 5.29 12.53
CA ALA A 318 -16.85 4.32 13.57
C ALA A 318 -16.08 2.99 13.46
N LEU A 319 -15.70 2.56 12.25
CA LEU A 319 -14.93 1.33 12.05
C LEU A 319 -13.48 1.42 12.54
N VAL A 320 -12.87 2.60 12.50
CA VAL A 320 -11.41 2.73 12.68
C VAL A 320 -10.99 3.69 13.80
N LEU A 321 -11.91 4.48 14.35
CA LEU A 321 -11.62 5.48 15.40
C LEU A 321 -12.32 5.18 16.74
N GLU A 322 -13.34 4.30 16.77
CA GLU A 322 -14.03 3.82 17.96
C GLU A 322 -13.51 2.42 18.35
#